data_2bd84c569d6a7e7ed3d31cc7646e30f3
#
_entry.id   2bd84c569d6a7e7ed3d31cc7646e30f3
#
_cell.length_a   1.000
_cell.length_b   1.000
_cell.length_c   1.000
_cell.angle_alpha   90.00
_cell.angle_beta   90.00
_cell.angle_gamma   90.00
#
_symmetry.space_group_name_H-M   'P 1'
#
loop_
_entity.id
_entity.type
_entity.pdbx_description
1 polymer ?
#
loop_
_entity_poly.entity_id
_entity_poly.type
_entity_poly.pdbx_seq_one_letter_code
_entity_poly.pdbx_strand_id
1 'polypeptide(L)'
;MSDTEKTASSNNKFLKGTLILTVSSIVVKVIGSLNWIILSRVLGGEGIGLYQMGFPIYLMAITLSSAGIPVAISIITAEKLAQKDFLGAKRVFNVSLRLLFVTGLVFASALFFGAQWLIDHHWIRDGRAYYSIIALAPAVFFVTFLASFRGYLQGWQIMTPTAASELSLIHISEPTRLALIS
;
A
#
# COMPACT_ATOMS: atom_id res chain seq x y z
N MET A 1 7.14 38.96 -17.38
CA MET A 1 7.22 37.96 -16.30
C MET A 1 8.28 36.96 -16.71
N SER A 2 9.46 37.09 -16.12
CA SER A 2 10.71 36.45 -16.59
C SER A 2 10.68 34.92 -16.35
N ASP A 3 11.35 34.18 -17.23
CA ASP A 3 11.48 32.70 -17.11
C ASP A 3 12.08 32.27 -15.79
N THR A 4 12.85 33.13 -15.14
CA THR A 4 13.40 32.95 -13.79
C THR A 4 12.33 32.88 -12.70
N GLU A 5 11.23 33.64 -12.78
CA GLU A 5 10.13 33.57 -11.78
C GLU A 5 9.30 32.29 -11.90
N LYS A 6 9.11 31.78 -13.13
CA LYS A 6 8.42 30.51 -13.35
C LYS A 6 9.23 29.33 -12.83
N THR A 7 10.54 29.34 -13.03
CA THR A 7 11.45 28.31 -12.55
C THR A 7 11.53 28.30 -11.02
N ALA A 8 11.59 29.45 -10.38
CA ALA A 8 11.59 29.58 -8.93
C ALA A 8 10.26 29.09 -8.30
N SER A 9 9.11 29.39 -8.91
CA SER A 9 7.81 28.95 -8.46
C SER A 9 7.64 27.42 -8.61
N SER A 10 8.15 26.83 -9.70
CA SER A 10 8.16 25.39 -9.92
C SER A 10 9.03 24.66 -8.91
N ASN A 11 10.25 25.17 -8.66
CA ASN A 11 11.15 24.61 -7.64
C ASN A 11 10.54 24.65 -6.24
N ASN A 12 9.87 25.75 -5.86
CA ASN A 12 9.24 25.85 -4.55
C ASN A 12 8.07 24.86 -4.38
N LYS A 13 7.31 24.58 -5.42
CA LYS A 13 6.25 23.55 -5.39
C LYS A 13 6.84 22.15 -5.26
N PHE A 14 7.89 21.86 -6.00
CA PHE A 14 8.60 20.59 -5.93
C PHE A 14 9.21 20.37 -4.54
N LEU A 15 9.92 21.38 -4.01
CA LEU A 15 10.51 21.31 -2.67
C LEU A 15 9.46 21.11 -1.58
N LYS A 16 8.31 21.82 -1.66
CA LYS A 16 7.20 21.59 -0.72
C LYS A 16 6.64 20.18 -0.81
N GLY A 17 6.43 19.65 -2.01
CA GLY A 17 5.95 18.27 -2.19
C GLY A 17 6.91 17.24 -1.61
N THR A 18 8.22 17.39 -1.88
CA THR A 18 9.26 16.51 -1.36
C THR A 18 9.33 16.61 0.18
N LEU A 19 9.23 17.81 0.73
CA LEU A 19 9.29 18.01 2.18
C LEU A 19 8.08 17.37 2.88
N ILE A 20 6.88 17.51 2.32
CA ILE A 20 5.66 16.85 2.82
C ILE A 20 5.85 15.32 2.84
N LEU A 21 6.35 14.74 1.75
CA LEU A 21 6.58 13.29 1.67
C LEU A 21 7.63 12.83 2.68
N THR A 22 8.73 13.58 2.83
CA THR A 22 9.79 13.25 3.80
C THR A 22 9.26 13.29 5.22
N VAL A 23 8.58 14.36 5.61
CA VAL A 23 7.99 14.49 6.96
C VAL A 23 6.96 13.38 7.20
N SER A 24 6.08 13.11 6.23
CA SER A 24 5.12 12.02 6.32
C SER A 24 5.81 10.67 6.52
N SER A 25 6.88 10.38 5.78
CA SER A 25 7.63 9.13 5.91
C SER A 25 8.27 8.95 7.30
N ILE A 26 8.75 10.06 7.90
CA ILE A 26 9.29 10.04 9.27
C ILE A 26 8.17 9.75 10.28
N VAL A 27 7.05 10.46 10.19
CA VAL A 27 5.89 10.26 11.07
C VAL A 27 5.38 8.83 10.98
N VAL A 28 5.28 8.31 9.76
CA VAL A 28 4.93 6.94 9.45
C VAL A 28 5.85 5.95 10.17
N LYS A 29 7.16 6.10 10.08
CA LYS A 29 8.13 5.23 10.74
C LYS A 29 8.01 5.27 12.27
N VAL A 30 7.78 6.45 12.83
CA VAL A 30 7.57 6.61 14.29
C VAL A 30 6.31 5.87 14.73
N ILE A 31 5.19 6.05 14.01
CA ILE A 31 3.93 5.36 14.33
C ILE A 31 4.10 3.84 14.15
N GLY A 32 4.77 3.39 13.08
CA GLY A 32 5.06 1.98 12.84
C GLY A 32 5.89 1.35 13.96
N SER A 33 6.93 2.07 14.44
CA SER A 33 7.74 1.61 15.57
C SER A 33 6.92 1.49 16.86
N LEU A 34 6.07 2.48 17.16
CA LEU A 34 5.18 2.43 18.32
C LEU A 34 4.19 1.28 18.23
N ASN A 35 3.58 1.10 17.05
CA ASN A 35 2.68 -0.02 16.80
C ASN A 35 3.38 -1.37 17.01
N TRP A 36 4.63 -1.52 16.53
CA TRP A 36 5.43 -2.73 16.73
C TRP A 36 5.71 -3.01 18.21
N ILE A 37 6.05 -1.99 18.98
CA ILE A 37 6.28 -2.13 20.45
C ILE A 37 4.99 -2.59 21.15
N ILE A 38 3.84 -2.01 20.80
CA ILE A 38 2.54 -2.39 21.36
C ILE A 38 2.22 -3.84 20.97
N LEU A 39 2.37 -4.17 19.67
CA LEU A 39 2.08 -5.49 19.15
C LEU A 39 2.94 -6.56 19.84
N SER A 40 4.25 -6.28 20.02
CA SER A 40 5.18 -7.20 20.68
C SER A 40 4.83 -7.42 22.15
N ARG A 41 4.31 -6.42 22.84
CA ARG A 41 3.87 -6.55 24.23
C ARG A 41 2.55 -7.31 24.38
N VAL A 42 1.64 -7.15 23.41
CA VAL A 42 0.31 -7.80 23.45
C VAL A 42 0.38 -9.24 22.97
N LEU A 43 1.07 -9.51 21.87
CA LEU A 43 1.16 -10.86 21.29
C LEU A 43 2.26 -11.72 21.91
N GLY A 44 3.27 -11.11 22.53
CA GLY A 44 4.47 -11.82 22.98
C GLY A 44 5.31 -12.37 21.84
N GLY A 45 6.43 -13.01 22.15
CA GLY A 45 7.36 -13.53 21.15
C GLY A 45 6.75 -14.62 20.25
N GLU A 46 5.90 -15.47 20.83
CA GLU A 46 5.23 -16.57 20.09
C GLU A 46 4.20 -16.00 19.09
N GLY A 47 3.39 -15.04 19.49
CA GLY A 47 2.40 -14.42 18.61
C GLY A 47 3.04 -13.63 17.46
N ILE A 48 4.16 -12.97 17.71
CA ILE A 48 4.94 -12.29 16.67
C ILE A 48 5.51 -13.31 15.67
N GLY A 49 6.03 -14.45 16.16
CA GLY A 49 6.51 -15.52 15.29
C GLY A 49 5.43 -16.02 14.34
N LEU A 50 4.22 -16.25 14.84
CA LEU A 50 3.06 -16.67 14.03
C LEU A 50 2.64 -15.60 13.00
N TYR A 51 2.65 -14.34 13.40
CA TYR A 51 2.39 -13.22 12.49
C TYR A 51 3.42 -13.15 11.36
N GLN A 52 4.70 -13.29 11.69
CA GLN A 52 5.79 -13.26 10.71
C GLN A 52 5.75 -14.44 9.72
N MET A 53 5.18 -15.57 10.08
CA MET A 53 4.99 -16.70 9.15
C MET A 53 3.93 -16.37 8.08
N GLY A 54 2.86 -15.65 8.42
CA GLY A 54 1.82 -15.26 7.48
C GLY A 54 2.18 -14.03 6.61
N PHE A 55 3.07 -13.19 7.11
CA PHE A 55 3.37 -11.90 6.49
C PHE A 55 4.01 -11.98 5.09
N PRO A 56 4.98 -12.88 4.78
CA PRO A 56 5.51 -13.04 3.43
C PRO A 56 4.44 -13.42 2.40
N ILE A 57 3.48 -14.25 2.80
CA ILE A 57 2.36 -14.68 1.94
C ILE A 57 1.45 -13.48 1.64
N TYR A 58 1.15 -12.69 2.65
CA TYR A 58 0.42 -11.44 2.51
C TYR A 58 1.11 -10.45 1.57
N LEU A 59 2.43 -10.25 1.70
CA LEU A 59 3.20 -9.39 0.80
C LEU A 59 3.19 -9.90 -0.65
N MET A 60 3.34 -11.21 -0.83
CA MET A 60 3.25 -11.83 -2.15
C MET A 60 1.87 -11.60 -2.78
N ALA A 61 0.81 -11.79 -2.01
CA ALA A 61 -0.56 -11.57 -2.48
C ALA A 61 -0.81 -10.11 -2.89
N ILE A 62 -0.35 -9.13 -2.10
CA ILE A 62 -0.47 -7.71 -2.45
C ILE A 62 0.35 -7.39 -3.71
N THR A 63 1.58 -7.87 -3.78
CA THR A 63 2.45 -7.61 -4.92
C THR A 63 1.85 -8.14 -6.22
N LEU A 64 1.31 -9.35 -6.20
CA LEU A 64 0.63 -9.95 -7.36
C LEU A 64 -0.70 -9.26 -7.67
N SER A 65 -1.47 -8.90 -6.64
CA SER A 65 -2.78 -8.26 -6.78
C SER A 65 -2.69 -6.86 -7.39
N SER A 66 -1.66 -6.10 -7.08
CA SER A 66 -1.49 -4.72 -7.54
C SER A 66 -0.47 -4.57 -8.68
N ALA A 67 0.53 -5.44 -8.81
CA ALA A 67 1.49 -5.65 -9.91
C ALA A 67 1.82 -4.43 -10.80
N GLY A 68 2.18 -3.28 -10.19
CA GLY A 68 2.53 -2.06 -10.95
C GLY A 68 1.33 -1.25 -11.48
N ILE A 69 0.10 -1.72 -11.27
CA ILE A 69 -1.13 -1.02 -11.72
C ILE A 69 -1.21 0.42 -11.20
N PRO A 70 -0.89 0.74 -9.93
CA PRO A 70 -0.93 2.13 -9.44
C PRO A 70 0.01 3.07 -10.21
N VAL A 71 1.18 2.58 -10.63
CA VAL A 71 2.12 3.35 -11.43
C VAL A 71 1.54 3.62 -12.82
N ALA A 72 0.97 2.60 -13.46
CA ALA A 72 0.31 2.76 -14.76
C ALA A 72 -0.87 3.75 -14.68
N ILE A 73 -1.69 3.66 -13.63
CA ILE A 73 -2.79 4.61 -13.38
C ILE A 73 -2.25 6.05 -13.28
N SER A 74 -1.16 6.26 -12.55
CA SER A 74 -0.59 7.60 -12.35
C SER A 74 -0.06 8.19 -13.66
N ILE A 75 0.61 7.39 -14.48
CA ILE A 75 1.15 7.82 -15.78
C ILE A 75 0.01 8.19 -16.75
N ILE A 76 -0.97 7.29 -16.93
CA ILE A 76 -2.07 7.52 -17.85
C ILE A 76 -2.95 8.69 -17.38
N THR A 77 -3.16 8.83 -16.07
CA THR A 77 -3.91 9.97 -15.51
C THR A 77 -3.18 11.28 -15.78
N ALA A 78 -1.86 11.34 -15.56
CA ALA A 78 -1.05 12.52 -15.83
C ALA A 78 -1.06 12.90 -17.31
N GLU A 79 -0.98 11.91 -18.21
CA GLU A 79 -1.08 12.11 -19.67
C GLU A 79 -2.43 12.69 -20.08
N LYS A 80 -3.55 12.13 -19.57
CA LYS A 80 -4.90 12.65 -19.84
C LYS A 80 -5.08 14.07 -19.33
N LEU A 81 -4.54 14.38 -18.16
CA LEU A 81 -4.57 15.74 -17.62
C LEU A 81 -3.76 16.74 -18.45
N ALA A 82 -2.60 16.33 -18.96
CA ALA A 82 -1.79 17.15 -19.87
C ALA A 82 -2.53 17.48 -21.18
N GLN A 83 -3.36 16.55 -21.66
CA GLN A 83 -4.24 16.70 -22.81
C GLN A 83 -5.53 17.48 -22.49
N LYS A 84 -5.74 17.92 -21.22
CA LYS A 84 -6.98 18.53 -20.71
C LYS A 84 -8.22 17.63 -20.83
N ASP A 85 -8.02 16.30 -20.98
CA ASP A 85 -9.07 15.30 -21.05
C ASP A 85 -9.45 14.81 -19.62
N PHE A 86 -10.20 15.63 -18.89
CA PHE A 86 -10.65 15.32 -17.54
C PHE A 86 -11.61 14.12 -17.50
N LEU A 87 -12.41 13.94 -18.55
CA LEU A 87 -13.32 12.80 -18.67
C LEU A 87 -12.56 11.50 -18.88
N GLY A 88 -11.51 11.52 -19.69
CA GLY A 88 -10.58 10.41 -19.85
C GLY A 88 -9.89 10.04 -18.56
N ALA A 89 -9.38 11.01 -17.80
CA ALA A 89 -8.78 10.75 -16.49
C ALA A 89 -9.76 10.08 -15.51
N LYS A 90 -11.01 10.55 -15.46
CA LYS A 90 -12.07 9.92 -14.64
C LYS A 90 -12.41 8.50 -15.12
N ARG A 91 -12.39 8.25 -16.42
CA ARG A 91 -12.62 6.92 -16.98
C ARG A 91 -11.51 5.95 -16.60
N VAL A 92 -10.24 6.39 -16.65
CA VAL A 92 -9.08 5.61 -16.18
C VAL A 92 -9.26 5.22 -14.74
N PHE A 93 -9.63 6.17 -13.87
CA PHE A 93 -9.90 5.88 -12.46
C PHE A 93 -10.99 4.82 -12.27
N ASN A 94 -12.14 4.97 -12.91
CA ASN A 94 -13.26 4.04 -12.76
C ASN A 94 -12.93 2.62 -13.26
N VAL A 95 -12.18 2.51 -14.35
CA VAL A 95 -11.72 1.21 -14.88
C VAL A 95 -10.74 0.57 -13.92
N SER A 96 -9.77 1.34 -13.45
CA SER A 96 -8.76 0.88 -12.50
C SER A 96 -9.37 0.44 -11.17
N LEU A 97 -10.37 1.20 -10.68
CA LEU A 97 -11.08 0.88 -9.45
C LEU A 97 -11.77 -0.48 -9.55
N ARG A 98 -12.47 -0.73 -10.67
CA ARG A 98 -13.13 -2.03 -10.91
C ARG A 98 -12.12 -3.17 -11.04
N LEU A 99 -11.03 -2.94 -11.77
CA LEU A 99 -9.99 -3.94 -11.96
C LEU A 99 -9.36 -4.32 -10.60
N LEU A 100 -8.92 -3.33 -9.81
CA LEU A 100 -8.30 -3.56 -8.50
C LEU A 100 -9.29 -4.09 -7.46
N PHE A 101 -10.57 -3.74 -7.58
CA PHE A 101 -11.62 -4.36 -6.77
C PHE A 101 -11.72 -5.87 -7.04
N VAL A 102 -11.77 -6.26 -8.31
CA VAL A 102 -11.89 -7.67 -8.71
C VAL A 102 -10.62 -8.44 -8.34
N THR A 103 -9.43 -7.92 -8.69
CA THR A 103 -8.17 -8.59 -8.35
C THR A 103 -7.97 -8.68 -6.85
N GLY A 104 -8.24 -7.62 -6.09
CA GLY A 104 -8.17 -7.62 -4.64
C GLY A 104 -9.12 -8.64 -4.01
N LEU A 105 -10.35 -8.74 -4.52
CA LEU A 105 -11.32 -9.73 -4.05
C LEU A 105 -10.86 -11.16 -4.35
N VAL A 106 -10.34 -11.42 -5.55
CA VAL A 106 -9.81 -12.74 -5.94
C VAL A 106 -8.65 -13.15 -5.04
N PHE A 107 -7.65 -12.27 -4.84
CA PHE A 107 -6.50 -12.61 -3.99
C PHE A 107 -6.86 -12.70 -2.50
N ALA A 108 -7.75 -11.87 -2.00
CA ALA A 108 -8.24 -11.98 -0.63
C ALA A 108 -9.01 -13.30 -0.42
N SER A 109 -9.88 -13.67 -1.37
CA SER A 109 -10.61 -14.95 -1.33
C SER A 109 -9.65 -16.14 -1.46
N ALA A 110 -8.66 -16.04 -2.34
CA ALA A 110 -7.64 -17.08 -2.50
C ALA A 110 -6.84 -17.29 -1.21
N LEU A 111 -6.48 -16.22 -0.50
CA LEU A 111 -5.83 -16.32 0.80
C LEU A 111 -6.77 -16.92 1.85
N PHE A 112 -8.01 -16.47 1.89
CA PHE A 112 -8.98 -16.92 2.90
C PHE A 112 -9.27 -18.41 2.77
N PHE A 113 -9.56 -18.89 1.57
CA PHE A 113 -9.86 -20.31 1.30
C PHE A 113 -8.59 -21.16 1.13
N GLY A 114 -7.49 -20.56 0.67
CA GLY A 114 -6.22 -21.24 0.46
C GLY A 114 -5.38 -21.40 1.73
N ALA A 115 -5.71 -20.70 2.81
CA ALA A 115 -4.97 -20.77 4.07
C ALA A 115 -4.84 -22.19 4.60
N GLN A 116 -5.93 -22.98 4.57
CA GLN A 116 -5.94 -24.37 4.98
C GLN A 116 -5.04 -25.24 4.10
N TRP A 117 -5.14 -25.06 2.79
CA TRP A 117 -4.33 -25.80 1.82
C TRP A 117 -2.82 -25.56 2.00
N LEU A 118 -2.41 -24.33 2.32
CA LEU A 118 -1.03 -23.96 2.59
C LEU A 118 -0.46 -24.68 3.82
N ILE A 119 -1.28 -24.94 4.83
CA ILE A 119 -0.91 -25.66 6.04
C ILE A 119 -0.84 -27.16 5.78
N ASP A 120 -1.85 -27.73 5.12
CA ASP A 120 -1.93 -29.15 4.81
C ASP A 120 -0.75 -29.63 3.94
N HIS A 121 -0.24 -28.77 3.06
CA HIS A 121 0.93 -29.04 2.22
C HIS A 121 2.28 -28.69 2.88
N HIS A 122 2.30 -28.42 4.20
CA HIS A 122 3.50 -28.16 4.99
C HIS A 122 4.34 -26.95 4.51
N TRP A 123 3.76 -26.03 3.76
CA TRP A 123 4.40 -24.77 3.40
C TRP A 123 4.61 -23.88 4.63
N ILE A 124 3.75 -24.05 5.63
CA ILE A 124 3.82 -23.39 6.93
C ILE A 124 3.94 -24.47 8.00
N ARG A 125 4.99 -24.36 8.82
CA ARG A 125 5.31 -25.37 9.83
C ARG A 125 4.33 -25.42 11.02
N ASP A 126 3.68 -24.30 11.31
CA ASP A 126 2.80 -24.17 12.47
C ASP A 126 1.36 -23.92 12.03
N GLY A 127 0.46 -24.85 12.37
CA GLY A 127 -0.98 -24.73 12.06
C GLY A 127 -1.66 -23.52 12.69
N ARG A 128 -1.08 -22.92 13.73
CA ARG A 128 -1.60 -21.72 14.38
C ARG A 128 -1.45 -20.47 13.48
N ALA A 129 -0.55 -20.48 12.49
CA ALA A 129 -0.41 -19.42 11.51
C ALA A 129 -1.66 -19.23 10.63
N TYR A 130 -2.56 -20.22 10.61
CA TYR A 130 -3.86 -20.15 9.94
C TYR A 130 -4.65 -18.90 10.31
N TYR A 131 -4.77 -18.62 11.59
CA TYR A 131 -5.51 -17.44 12.08
C TYR A 131 -4.84 -16.13 11.64
N SER A 132 -3.51 -16.09 11.59
CA SER A 132 -2.78 -14.92 11.11
C SER A 132 -3.00 -14.68 9.62
N ILE A 133 -3.04 -15.72 8.78
CA ILE A 133 -3.27 -15.61 7.34
C ILE A 133 -4.70 -15.16 7.06
N ILE A 134 -5.68 -15.74 7.73
CA ILE A 134 -7.09 -15.34 7.56
C ILE A 134 -7.31 -13.90 8.01
N ALA A 135 -6.70 -13.48 9.11
CA ALA A 135 -6.80 -12.10 9.60
C ALA A 135 -6.18 -11.09 8.61
N LEU A 136 -5.15 -11.51 7.83
CA LEU A 136 -4.52 -10.67 6.83
C LEU A 136 -5.28 -10.65 5.47
N ALA A 137 -6.13 -11.62 5.19
CA ALA A 137 -6.87 -11.70 3.93
C ALA A 137 -7.72 -10.45 3.62
N PRO A 138 -8.53 -9.90 4.56
CA PRO A 138 -9.25 -8.66 4.33
C PRO A 138 -8.32 -7.47 4.05
N ALA A 139 -7.13 -7.44 4.68
CA ALA A 139 -6.16 -6.37 4.48
C ALA A 139 -5.65 -6.34 3.03
N VAL A 140 -5.45 -7.51 2.38
CA VAL A 140 -5.09 -7.58 0.95
C VAL A 140 -6.12 -6.86 0.10
N PHE A 141 -7.41 -7.10 0.33
CA PHE A 141 -8.48 -6.45 -0.41
C PHE A 141 -8.43 -4.92 -0.24
N PHE A 142 -8.40 -4.43 0.99
CA PHE A 142 -8.39 -2.99 1.25
C PHE A 142 -7.14 -2.29 0.72
N VAL A 143 -5.96 -2.89 0.88
CA VAL A 143 -4.70 -2.33 0.37
C VAL A 143 -4.71 -2.25 -1.16
N THR A 144 -5.17 -3.31 -1.83
CA THR A 144 -5.28 -3.34 -3.30
C THR A 144 -6.30 -2.32 -3.79
N PHE A 145 -7.44 -2.20 -3.13
CA PHE A 145 -8.47 -1.22 -3.46
C PHE A 145 -7.95 0.23 -3.30
N LEU A 146 -7.26 0.53 -2.19
CA LEU A 146 -6.65 1.84 -1.93
C LEU A 146 -5.54 2.17 -2.92
N ALA A 147 -4.87 1.18 -3.50
CA ALA A 147 -3.85 1.39 -4.53
C ALA A 147 -4.39 2.12 -5.78
N SER A 148 -5.69 1.94 -6.12
CA SER A 148 -6.35 2.67 -7.19
C SER A 148 -6.42 4.18 -6.91
N PHE A 149 -6.84 4.54 -5.71
CA PHE A 149 -6.90 5.95 -5.28
C PHE A 149 -5.51 6.57 -5.25
N ARG A 150 -4.54 5.85 -4.71
CA ARG A 150 -3.15 6.30 -4.65
C ARG A 150 -2.59 6.59 -6.05
N GLY A 151 -2.74 5.67 -7.01
CA GLY A 151 -2.29 5.86 -8.39
C GLY A 151 -2.95 7.06 -9.06
N TYR A 152 -4.26 7.22 -8.89
CA TYR A 152 -5.01 8.34 -9.46
C TYR A 152 -4.57 9.70 -8.88
N LEU A 153 -4.46 9.80 -7.56
CA LEU A 153 -4.02 11.03 -6.89
C LEU A 153 -2.57 11.41 -7.20
N GLN A 154 -1.69 10.43 -7.36
CA GLN A 154 -0.33 10.65 -7.84
C GLN A 154 -0.32 11.20 -9.27
N GLY A 155 -1.21 10.73 -10.16
CA GLY A 155 -1.37 11.27 -11.50
C GLY A 155 -1.81 12.74 -11.53
N TRP A 156 -2.59 13.18 -10.54
CA TRP A 156 -2.93 14.58 -10.33
C TRP A 156 -1.81 15.41 -9.69
N GLN A 157 -0.67 14.80 -9.37
CA GLN A 157 0.45 15.43 -8.66
C GLN A 157 0.06 15.97 -7.25
N ILE A 158 -1.00 15.44 -6.68
CA ILE A 158 -1.45 15.77 -5.33
C ILE A 158 -0.78 14.79 -4.36
N MET A 159 0.25 15.24 -3.64
CA MET A 159 1.07 14.38 -2.77
C MET A 159 0.50 14.21 -1.36
N THR A 160 -0.32 15.15 -0.89
CA THR A 160 -0.87 15.14 0.47
C THR A 160 -1.78 13.94 0.78
N PRO A 161 -2.74 13.54 -0.09
CA PRO A 161 -3.55 12.35 0.16
C PRO A 161 -2.76 11.05 0.08
N THR A 162 -1.70 11.02 -0.75
CA THR A 162 -0.80 9.86 -0.84
C THR A 162 -0.07 9.66 0.50
N ALA A 163 0.47 10.72 1.07
CA ALA A 163 1.10 10.70 2.39
C ALA A 163 0.11 10.27 3.50
N ALA A 164 -1.13 10.78 3.46
CA ALA A 164 -2.18 10.39 4.41
C ALA A 164 -2.58 8.91 4.26
N SER A 165 -2.64 8.39 3.04
CA SER A 165 -2.95 6.97 2.79
C SER A 165 -1.82 6.04 3.26
N GLU A 166 -0.57 6.47 3.18
CA GLU A 166 0.57 5.74 3.74
C GLU A 166 0.48 5.66 5.26
N LEU A 167 0.12 6.75 5.93
CA LEU A 167 -0.15 6.76 7.37
C LEU A 167 -1.24 5.76 7.78
N SER A 168 -2.30 5.66 7.00
CA SER A 168 -3.41 4.72 7.24
C SER A 168 -2.99 3.26 7.02
N LEU A 169 -2.19 2.98 5.98
CA LEU A 169 -1.75 1.63 5.64
C LEU A 169 -0.72 1.05 6.60
N ILE A 170 0.08 1.89 7.25
CA ILE A 170 1.09 1.44 8.22
C ILE A 170 0.44 0.89 9.49
N HIS A 171 -0.72 1.36 9.85
CA HIS A 171 -1.49 0.71 10.92
C HIS A 171 -1.79 -0.76 10.63
N ILE A 172 -1.70 -1.19 9.36
CA ILE A 172 -2.05 -2.54 8.91
C ILE A 172 -0.82 -3.36 8.46
N SER A 173 0.25 -2.75 7.90
CA SER A 173 1.20 -3.51 7.09
C SER A 173 2.70 -3.38 7.35
N GLU A 174 3.19 -2.52 8.23
CA GLU A 174 4.66 -2.32 8.38
C GLU A 174 5.34 -2.68 9.72
N PRO A 175 5.16 -3.86 10.28
CA PRO A 175 6.09 -4.31 11.32
C PRO A 175 7.44 -4.81 10.77
N THR A 176 7.56 -5.06 9.47
CA THR A 176 8.64 -5.93 8.93
C THR A 176 9.81 -5.20 8.30
N ARG A 177 9.68 -3.97 7.84
CA ARG A 177 10.82 -3.26 7.25
C ARG A 177 11.90 -2.85 8.24
N LEU A 178 11.56 -2.74 9.52
CA LEU A 178 12.53 -2.43 10.58
C LEU A 178 13.33 -3.65 11.04
N ALA A 179 12.80 -4.87 10.87
CA ALA A 179 13.50 -6.11 11.22
C ALA A 179 14.54 -6.55 10.18
N LEU A 180 14.54 -5.95 8.98
CA LEU A 180 15.51 -6.25 7.91
C LEU A 180 16.73 -5.32 7.91
N ILE A 181 16.81 -4.33 8.80
CA ILE A 181 17.89 -3.34 8.87
C ILE A 181 18.73 -3.51 10.16
N SER A 182 18.32 -4.40 11.04
CA SER A 182 19.12 -4.83 12.21
C SER A 182 19.76 -6.20 11.97
#